data_fee25c33c26e410c9c671af101406c79
#
_entry.id   fee25c33c26e410c9c671af101406c79
#
_cell.length_a   1.000
_cell.length_b   1.000
_cell.length_c   1.000
_cell.angle_alpha   90.00
_cell.angle_beta   90.00
_cell.angle_gamma   90.00
#
_symmetry.space_group_name_H-M   'P 1'
#
loop_
_entity.id
_entity.type
_entity.pdbx_description
1 polymer ?
#
loop_
_entity_poly.entity_id
_entity_poly.type
_entity_poly.pdbx_seq_one_letter_code
_entity_poly.pdbx_strand_id
1 'polypeptide(L)'
;GGNLRGICEKLPYIKSLGVGVIYLNPIFEAYSNHKYDTANYKRIDPMFGTEEDFVYLCKEAEKLDIKIILDGVFSHTGADSIYFNKYGFYGTDGAFHNPSSPYRSWYCFDENGGYTSWWGCSNLPNVNEMDDSYLDYILRDDDSVIKKWLRLGASGWRLDVADELPDEFIKILRKEVKSVKPDAVIIGEVWEDASNKVAYSKQREYLLGDELDSVM
;
A
#
# COMPACT_ATOMS: atom_id res chain seq x y z
N GLY A 1 5.51 13.99 16.30
CA GLY A 1 5.47 12.73 15.59
C GLY A 1 5.71 11.58 16.53
N GLY A 2 5.13 10.45 16.21
CA GLY A 2 5.32 9.18 16.90
C GLY A 2 6.11 8.20 16.04
N ASN A 3 6.44 7.08 16.63
CA ASN A 3 7.05 5.95 15.96
C ASN A 3 6.40 4.63 16.44
N LEU A 4 6.78 3.50 15.86
CA LEU A 4 6.19 2.20 16.16
C LEU A 4 6.34 1.82 17.64
N ARG A 5 7.48 2.12 18.27
CA ARG A 5 7.70 1.88 19.70
C ARG A 5 6.80 2.76 20.56
N GLY A 6 6.62 4.03 20.21
CA GLY A 6 5.70 4.93 20.91
C GLY A 6 4.24 4.47 20.85
N ILE A 7 3.82 3.83 19.75
CA ILE A 7 2.50 3.19 19.68
C ILE A 7 2.42 2.03 20.69
N CYS A 8 3.46 1.17 20.75
CA CYS A 8 3.51 0.07 21.72
C CYS A 8 3.30 0.55 23.15
N GLU A 9 3.95 1.65 23.54
CA GLU A 9 3.81 2.23 24.89
C GLU A 9 2.38 2.71 25.18
N LYS A 10 1.61 3.04 24.14
CA LYS A 10 0.24 3.54 24.25
C LYS A 10 -0.84 2.46 24.09
N LEU A 11 -0.48 1.23 23.72
CA LEU A 11 -1.45 0.14 23.51
C LEU A 11 -2.40 -0.08 24.69
N PRO A 12 -1.95 -0.08 25.98
CA PRO A 12 -2.86 -0.23 27.12
C PRO A 12 -3.88 0.89 27.22
N TYR A 13 -3.46 2.13 26.94
CA TYR A 13 -4.36 3.28 26.90
C TYR A 13 -5.35 3.16 25.75
N ILE A 14 -4.88 2.83 24.55
CA ILE A 14 -5.72 2.64 23.35
C ILE A 14 -6.77 1.54 23.61
N LYS A 15 -6.35 0.42 24.23
CA LYS A 15 -7.27 -0.65 24.62
C LYS A 15 -8.32 -0.20 25.62
N SER A 16 -7.97 0.65 26.57
CA SER A 16 -8.91 1.17 27.56
C SER A 16 -10.03 2.04 26.96
N LEU A 17 -9.81 2.54 25.73
CA LEU A 17 -10.82 3.26 24.94
C LEU A 17 -11.76 2.33 24.16
N GLY A 18 -11.59 1.01 24.28
CA GLY A 18 -12.39 0.01 23.53
C GLY A 18 -11.92 -0.24 22.10
N VAL A 19 -10.73 0.25 21.71
CA VAL A 19 -10.20 0.08 20.36
C VAL A 19 -9.80 -1.39 20.12
N GLY A 20 -10.30 -1.98 19.03
CA GLY A 20 -9.94 -3.32 18.57
C GLY A 20 -9.05 -3.33 17.32
N VAL A 21 -8.96 -2.21 16.61
CA VAL A 21 -8.15 -2.10 15.38
C VAL A 21 -7.41 -0.75 15.36
N ILE A 22 -6.16 -0.79 14.97
CA ILE A 22 -5.37 0.40 14.67
C ILE A 22 -5.04 0.37 13.18
N TYR A 23 -5.51 1.35 12.44
CA TYR A 23 -5.07 1.64 11.09
C TYR A 23 -3.87 2.62 11.16
N LEU A 24 -2.78 2.26 10.50
CA LEU A 24 -1.60 3.09 10.37
C LEU A 24 -1.60 3.77 8.99
N ASN A 25 -1.48 5.10 8.96
CA ASN A 25 -1.09 5.82 7.75
C ASN A 25 0.21 5.21 7.19
N PRO A 26 0.60 5.49 5.94
CA PRO A 26 1.77 4.85 5.33
C PRO A 26 3.01 4.89 6.22
N ILE A 27 3.62 3.72 6.44
CA ILE A 27 4.82 3.56 7.29
C ILE A 27 6.06 3.19 6.48
N PHE A 28 5.92 2.98 5.16
CA PHE A 28 7.02 2.59 4.30
C PHE A 28 7.95 3.77 4.00
N GLU A 29 9.18 3.46 3.61
CA GLU A 29 10.17 4.46 3.24
C GLU A 29 9.61 5.41 2.17
N ALA A 30 9.66 6.70 2.45
CA ALA A 30 9.19 7.78 1.58
C ALA A 30 9.81 9.12 1.99
N TYR A 31 9.88 10.07 1.06
CA TYR A 31 10.53 11.36 1.30
C TYR A 31 9.62 12.36 2.01
N SER A 32 8.33 12.39 1.66
CA SER A 32 7.39 13.32 2.29
C SER A 32 7.13 12.97 3.75
N ASN A 33 6.56 13.92 4.47
CA ASN A 33 6.12 13.70 5.85
C ASN A 33 4.83 12.87 5.94
N HIS A 34 3.99 12.85 4.89
CA HIS A 34 2.76 12.06 4.82
C HIS A 34 2.97 10.62 4.35
N LYS A 35 4.09 10.33 3.67
CA LYS A 35 4.51 8.99 3.20
C LYS A 35 3.65 8.33 2.11
N TYR A 36 2.70 9.05 1.49
CA TYR A 36 1.94 8.52 0.35
C TYR A 36 2.76 8.49 -0.95
N ASP A 37 3.93 9.06 -0.99
CA ASP A 37 4.94 8.96 -2.04
C ASP A 37 5.91 7.79 -1.79
N THR A 38 5.40 6.58 -1.73
CA THR A 38 6.18 5.39 -1.37
C THR A 38 7.47 5.28 -2.20
N ALA A 39 8.60 5.22 -1.51
CA ALA A 39 9.92 5.04 -2.11
C ALA A 39 10.36 3.56 -2.11
N ASN A 40 10.00 2.80 -1.08
CA ASN A 40 10.28 1.37 -1.01
C ASN A 40 9.23 0.64 -0.17
N TYR A 41 8.37 -0.15 -0.82
CA TYR A 41 7.31 -0.93 -0.16
C TYR A 41 7.81 -2.02 0.81
N LYS A 42 9.06 -2.45 0.66
CA LYS A 42 9.61 -3.55 1.46
C LYS A 42 10.46 -3.07 2.65
N ARG A 43 10.47 -1.74 2.94
CA ARG A 43 11.21 -1.14 4.07
C ARG A 43 10.33 -0.20 4.88
N ILE A 44 10.46 -0.27 6.19
CA ILE A 44 9.89 0.74 7.11
C ILE A 44 10.72 2.02 6.98
N ASP A 45 10.04 3.16 7.00
CA ASP A 45 10.72 4.46 7.05
C ASP A 45 11.53 4.59 8.35
N PRO A 46 12.81 4.98 8.27
CA PRO A 46 13.67 5.09 9.45
C PRO A 46 13.13 6.02 10.55
N MET A 47 12.26 6.98 10.20
CA MET A 47 11.61 7.84 11.20
C MET A 47 10.62 7.09 12.10
N PHE A 48 10.09 5.97 11.63
CA PHE A 48 9.11 5.18 12.39
C PHE A 48 9.75 4.00 13.14
N GLY A 49 10.92 3.54 12.71
CA GLY A 49 11.62 2.41 13.32
C GLY A 49 12.09 1.39 12.30
N THR A 50 12.15 0.13 12.71
CA THR A 50 12.63 -0.98 11.91
C THR A 50 11.54 -2.02 11.66
N GLU A 51 11.85 -3.04 10.85
CA GLU A 51 10.97 -4.19 10.65
C GLU A 51 10.74 -4.96 11.96
N GLU A 52 11.79 -5.07 12.80
CA GLU A 52 11.68 -5.69 14.13
C GLU A 52 10.75 -4.91 15.04
N ASP A 53 10.75 -3.56 14.95
CA ASP A 53 9.82 -2.72 15.71
C ASP A 53 8.38 -2.94 15.26
N PHE A 54 8.14 -3.15 13.97
CA PHE A 54 6.81 -3.48 13.45
C PHE A 54 6.34 -4.84 13.94
N VAL A 55 7.20 -5.87 13.84
CA VAL A 55 6.89 -7.21 14.37
C VAL A 55 6.59 -7.16 15.86
N TYR A 56 7.37 -6.37 16.61
CA TYR A 56 7.15 -6.18 18.04
C TYR A 56 5.80 -5.51 18.31
N LEU A 57 5.46 -4.44 17.57
CA LEU A 57 4.15 -3.78 17.69
C LEU A 57 3.00 -4.76 17.46
N CYS A 58 3.05 -5.57 16.39
CA CYS A 58 2.00 -6.53 16.08
C CYS A 58 1.83 -7.57 17.21
N LYS A 59 2.93 -8.09 17.75
CA LYS A 59 2.90 -9.06 18.86
C LYS A 59 2.33 -8.46 20.15
N GLU A 60 2.71 -7.23 20.49
CA GLU A 60 2.19 -6.57 21.70
C GLU A 60 0.72 -6.17 21.53
N ALA A 61 0.30 -5.74 20.33
CA ALA A 61 -1.10 -5.47 20.02
C ALA A 61 -1.97 -6.72 20.11
N GLU A 62 -1.48 -7.85 19.59
CA GLU A 62 -2.19 -9.14 19.64
C GLU A 62 -2.50 -9.59 21.08
N LYS A 63 -1.58 -9.39 22.04
CA LYS A 63 -1.80 -9.71 23.46
C LYS A 63 -2.97 -8.93 24.07
N LEU A 64 -3.31 -7.80 23.49
CA LEU A 64 -4.41 -6.94 23.90
C LEU A 64 -5.65 -7.08 23.00
N ASP A 65 -5.65 -8.06 22.10
CA ASP A 65 -6.70 -8.24 21.09
C ASP A 65 -6.93 -6.94 20.30
N ILE A 66 -5.82 -6.36 19.80
CA ILE A 66 -5.79 -5.20 18.89
C ILE A 66 -5.15 -5.66 17.58
N LYS A 67 -5.81 -5.40 16.46
CA LYS A 67 -5.32 -5.69 15.12
C LYS A 67 -4.62 -4.47 14.52
N ILE A 68 -3.59 -4.69 13.72
CA ILE A 68 -2.85 -3.64 13.01
C ILE A 68 -3.13 -3.76 11.52
N ILE A 69 -3.65 -2.69 10.91
CA ILE A 69 -3.92 -2.59 9.47
C ILE A 69 -2.95 -1.58 8.86
N LEU A 70 -2.38 -1.93 7.71
CA LEU A 70 -1.46 -1.09 6.96
C LEU A 70 -2.14 -0.36 5.80
N ASP A 71 -1.57 0.77 5.41
CA ASP A 71 -1.97 1.51 4.22
C ASP A 71 -1.29 0.95 2.97
N GLY A 72 -2.07 0.60 1.98
CA GLY A 72 -1.64 0.14 0.67
C GLY A 72 -1.83 1.22 -0.39
N VAL A 73 -0.76 1.98 -0.66
CA VAL A 73 -0.73 3.00 -1.71
C VAL A 73 -0.24 2.35 -3.00
N PHE A 74 -1.17 1.79 -3.79
CA PHE A 74 -0.83 0.95 -4.95
C PHE A 74 -1.15 1.58 -6.31
N SER A 75 -1.74 2.78 -6.36
CA SER A 75 -2.04 3.50 -7.60
C SER A 75 -0.87 4.33 -8.13
N HIS A 76 0.10 4.64 -7.28
CA HIS A 76 1.28 5.46 -7.62
C HIS A 76 2.45 5.17 -6.69
N THR A 77 3.63 5.63 -7.07
CA THR A 77 4.84 5.63 -6.21
C THR A 77 5.38 7.04 -6.08
N GLY A 78 6.41 7.23 -5.25
CA GLY A 78 7.20 8.45 -5.27
C GLY A 78 8.04 8.56 -6.55
N ALA A 79 8.18 9.76 -7.11
CA ALA A 79 9.10 10.00 -8.21
C ALA A 79 10.56 9.76 -7.81
N ASP A 80 10.85 9.81 -6.54
CA ASP A 80 12.13 9.55 -5.87
C ASP A 80 12.27 8.10 -5.37
N SER A 81 11.31 7.22 -5.71
CA SER A 81 11.33 5.81 -5.30
C SER A 81 12.46 5.02 -5.96
N ILE A 82 12.81 3.86 -5.40
CA ILE A 82 13.74 2.91 -6.03
C ILE A 82 13.22 2.41 -7.38
N TYR A 83 11.90 2.44 -7.59
CA TYR A 83 11.22 1.96 -8.80
C TYR A 83 11.28 2.98 -9.94
N PHE A 84 10.97 4.25 -9.66
CA PHE A 84 10.95 5.33 -10.65
C PHE A 84 12.31 6.06 -10.74
N ASN A 85 12.86 6.43 -9.60
CA ASN A 85 14.19 7.02 -9.40
C ASN A 85 14.50 8.25 -10.28
N LYS A 86 13.57 9.19 -10.37
CA LYS A 86 13.72 10.40 -11.18
C LYS A 86 14.95 11.21 -10.80
N TYR A 87 15.30 11.26 -9.52
CA TYR A 87 16.38 12.08 -8.99
C TYR A 87 17.71 11.33 -8.83
N GLY A 88 17.77 10.06 -9.21
CA GLY A 88 19.01 9.29 -9.23
C GLY A 88 19.54 8.88 -7.84
N PHE A 89 18.69 8.81 -6.82
CA PHE A 89 19.12 8.47 -5.46
C PHE A 89 19.48 6.99 -5.27
N TYR A 90 19.01 6.10 -6.13
CA TYR A 90 19.08 4.65 -5.98
C TYR A 90 19.83 3.95 -7.14
N GLY A 91 20.91 4.55 -7.64
CA GLY A 91 21.67 3.96 -8.74
C GLY A 91 20.97 4.09 -10.10
N THR A 92 21.08 3.07 -10.98
CA THR A 92 20.68 3.16 -12.38
C THR A 92 19.44 2.34 -12.77
N ASP A 93 18.86 1.60 -11.85
CA ASP A 93 17.81 0.62 -12.18
C ASP A 93 16.39 1.20 -12.24
N GLY A 94 16.20 2.45 -11.83
CA GLY A 94 14.91 3.10 -11.86
C GLY A 94 14.37 3.38 -13.26
N ALA A 95 13.05 3.35 -13.40
CA ALA A 95 12.35 3.44 -14.68
C ALA A 95 12.55 4.77 -15.42
N PHE A 96 12.77 5.89 -14.71
CA PHE A 96 12.79 7.21 -15.35
C PHE A 96 13.96 7.39 -16.32
N HIS A 97 15.17 7.00 -15.92
CA HIS A 97 16.37 7.17 -16.71
C HIS A 97 16.78 5.93 -17.51
N ASN A 98 16.24 4.75 -17.17
CA ASN A 98 16.65 3.49 -17.77
C ASN A 98 15.48 2.81 -18.51
N PRO A 99 15.44 2.88 -19.86
CA PRO A 99 14.42 2.18 -20.65
C PRO A 99 14.42 0.65 -20.48
N SER A 100 15.56 0.08 -20.02
CA SER A 100 15.70 -1.36 -19.75
C SER A 100 15.49 -1.71 -18.29
N SER A 101 15.01 -0.77 -17.47
CA SER A 101 14.68 -1.01 -16.06
C SER A 101 13.67 -2.14 -15.91
N PRO A 102 13.80 -3.03 -14.91
CA PRO A 102 12.78 -4.01 -14.59
C PRO A 102 11.44 -3.38 -14.17
N TYR A 103 11.46 -2.10 -13.84
CA TYR A 103 10.26 -1.33 -13.46
C TYR A 103 9.71 -0.47 -14.59
N ARG A 104 10.30 -0.53 -15.81
CA ARG A 104 9.92 0.38 -16.91
C ARG A 104 8.47 0.24 -17.33
N SER A 105 7.97 -0.98 -17.40
CA SER A 105 6.58 -1.28 -17.78
C SER A 105 5.54 -0.89 -16.73
N TRP A 106 5.98 -0.62 -15.51
CA TRP A 106 5.09 -0.14 -14.46
C TRP A 106 4.53 1.25 -14.74
N TYR A 107 5.19 2.05 -15.59
CA TYR A 107 4.87 3.45 -15.81
C TYR A 107 4.60 3.74 -17.28
N CYS A 108 3.65 4.65 -17.53
CA CYS A 108 3.34 5.13 -18.87
C CYS A 108 4.16 6.38 -19.19
N PHE A 109 5.04 6.26 -20.19
CA PHE A 109 5.84 7.37 -20.70
C PHE A 109 5.33 7.80 -22.07
N ASP A 110 5.36 9.11 -22.35
CA ASP A 110 5.09 9.66 -23.67
C ASP A 110 6.35 9.75 -24.52
N GLU A 111 6.18 10.13 -25.81
CA GLU A 111 7.28 10.25 -26.77
C GLU A 111 8.28 11.36 -26.41
N ASN A 112 7.89 12.32 -25.59
CA ASN A 112 8.71 13.45 -25.15
C ASN A 112 9.41 13.20 -23.79
N GLY A 113 9.24 12.00 -23.22
CA GLY A 113 9.79 11.64 -21.92
C GLY A 113 8.95 12.13 -20.71
N GLY A 114 7.75 12.63 -20.96
CA GLY A 114 6.74 12.86 -19.93
C GLY A 114 6.18 11.54 -19.42
N TYR A 115 5.45 11.59 -18.32
CA TYR A 115 4.82 10.40 -17.72
C TYR A 115 3.50 10.75 -17.05
N THR A 116 2.62 9.76 -16.98
CA THR A 116 1.35 9.88 -16.27
C THR A 116 1.60 9.98 -14.78
N SER A 117 0.91 10.91 -14.11
CA SER A 117 1.03 11.12 -12.67
C SER A 117 -0.34 11.31 -12.03
N TRP A 118 -0.45 10.95 -10.76
CA TRP A 118 -1.67 11.05 -9.98
C TRP A 118 -2.16 12.50 -9.93
N TRP A 119 -3.31 12.77 -10.53
CA TRP A 119 -3.93 14.11 -10.62
C TRP A 119 -2.97 15.21 -11.13
N GLY A 120 -1.99 14.85 -11.96
CA GLY A 120 -0.99 15.79 -12.47
C GLY A 120 0.14 16.14 -11.48
N CYS A 121 0.18 15.50 -10.32
CA CYS A 121 1.25 15.65 -9.33
C CYS A 121 2.52 14.95 -9.79
N SER A 122 3.47 15.68 -10.36
CA SER A 122 4.68 15.12 -10.97
C SER A 122 5.61 14.34 -10.01
N ASN A 123 5.41 14.49 -8.70
CA ASN A 123 6.10 13.70 -7.67
C ASN A 123 5.42 12.35 -7.37
N LEU A 124 4.26 12.06 -7.98
CA LEU A 124 3.48 10.85 -7.78
C LEU A 124 3.19 10.16 -9.13
N PRO A 125 4.20 9.53 -9.78
CA PRO A 125 3.99 8.80 -11.03
C PRO A 125 3.01 7.65 -10.82
N ASN A 126 1.95 7.61 -11.66
CA ASN A 126 1.00 6.50 -11.68
C ASN A 126 1.68 5.22 -12.14
N VAL A 127 1.24 4.12 -11.56
CA VAL A 127 1.62 2.79 -12.03
C VAL A 127 0.52 2.18 -12.89
N ASN A 128 0.89 1.24 -13.73
CA ASN A 128 -0.02 0.32 -14.40
C ASN A 128 -0.25 -0.86 -13.45
N GLU A 129 -1.31 -0.81 -12.66
CA GLU A 129 -1.62 -1.81 -11.63
C GLU A 129 -1.78 -3.22 -12.21
N MET A 130 -2.09 -3.32 -13.51
CA MET A 130 -2.28 -4.59 -14.21
C MET A 130 -1.03 -5.08 -14.96
N ASP A 131 0.10 -4.39 -14.85
CA ASP A 131 1.38 -4.92 -15.33
C ASP A 131 1.74 -6.20 -14.57
N ASP A 132 2.10 -7.26 -15.31
CA ASP A 132 2.35 -8.58 -14.72
C ASP A 132 3.47 -8.54 -13.68
N SER A 133 4.57 -7.83 -13.94
CA SER A 133 5.69 -7.74 -13.00
C SER A 133 5.34 -6.89 -11.77
N TYR A 134 4.45 -5.90 -11.91
CA TYR A 134 3.90 -5.14 -10.79
C TYR A 134 2.99 -6.01 -9.93
N LEU A 135 2.08 -6.76 -10.57
CA LEU A 135 1.21 -7.72 -9.88
C LEU A 135 2.01 -8.77 -9.11
N ASP A 136 3.09 -9.30 -9.71
CA ASP A 136 3.97 -10.26 -9.04
C ASP A 136 4.62 -9.62 -7.81
N TYR A 137 5.22 -8.44 -7.96
CA TYR A 137 5.93 -7.75 -6.90
C TYR A 137 5.03 -7.35 -5.73
N ILE A 138 3.84 -6.82 -6.02
CA ILE A 138 2.91 -6.33 -4.99
C ILE A 138 2.08 -7.47 -4.41
N LEU A 139 1.57 -8.41 -5.24
CA LEU A 139 0.50 -9.33 -4.85
C LEU A 139 0.89 -10.81 -4.91
N ARG A 140 1.44 -11.30 -6.05
CA ARG A 140 1.42 -12.73 -6.39
C ARG A 140 2.62 -13.51 -5.90
N ASP A 141 3.82 -12.95 -5.99
CA ASP A 141 5.05 -13.62 -5.56
C ASP A 141 5.00 -14.03 -4.08
N ASP A 142 5.75 -15.06 -3.74
CA ASP A 142 5.80 -15.55 -2.35
C ASP A 142 6.35 -14.49 -1.38
N ASP A 143 7.30 -13.67 -1.85
CA ASP A 143 7.84 -12.52 -1.11
C ASP A 143 7.22 -11.18 -1.51
N SER A 144 6.02 -11.20 -2.14
CA SER A 144 5.28 -10.00 -2.53
C SER A 144 5.04 -9.07 -1.34
N VAL A 145 4.83 -7.79 -1.64
CA VAL A 145 4.65 -6.75 -0.61
C VAL A 145 3.55 -7.13 0.37
N ILE A 146 2.35 -7.49 -0.13
CA ILE A 146 1.22 -7.80 0.75
C ILE A 146 1.48 -9.03 1.62
N LYS A 147 2.09 -10.08 1.07
CA LYS A 147 2.36 -11.33 1.80
C LYS A 147 3.45 -11.14 2.86
N LYS A 148 4.50 -10.40 2.53
CA LYS A 148 5.57 -10.07 3.47
C LYS A 148 4.99 -9.46 4.75
N TRP A 149 4.24 -8.38 4.63
CA TRP A 149 3.74 -7.65 5.80
C TRP A 149 2.67 -8.40 6.58
N LEU A 150 1.82 -9.21 5.91
CA LEU A 150 0.89 -10.10 6.60
C LEU A 150 1.62 -11.15 7.43
N ARG A 151 2.68 -11.76 6.89
CA ARG A 151 3.51 -12.75 7.62
C ARG A 151 4.26 -12.12 8.79
N LEU A 152 4.61 -10.85 8.69
CA LEU A 152 5.25 -10.09 9.77
C LEU A 152 4.28 -9.62 10.87
N GLY A 153 2.97 -9.80 10.66
CA GLY A 153 1.97 -9.59 11.71
C GLY A 153 0.84 -8.63 11.37
N ALA A 154 0.85 -7.98 10.20
CA ALA A 154 -0.29 -7.17 9.76
C ALA A 154 -1.58 -8.00 9.75
N SER A 155 -2.70 -7.36 10.09
CA SER A 155 -4.02 -7.99 10.11
C SER A 155 -4.92 -7.54 8.97
N GLY A 156 -4.37 -6.83 8.01
CA GLY A 156 -5.10 -6.39 6.84
C GLY A 156 -4.50 -5.16 6.17
N TRP A 157 -5.22 -4.70 5.16
CA TRP A 157 -4.83 -3.58 4.32
C TRP A 157 -5.98 -2.58 4.17
N ARG A 158 -5.67 -1.31 4.31
CA ARG A 158 -6.51 -0.22 3.80
C ARG A 158 -5.94 0.18 2.44
N LEU A 159 -6.77 0.22 1.41
CA LEU A 159 -6.37 0.60 0.06
C LEU A 159 -6.62 2.09 -0.14
N ASP A 160 -5.54 2.81 -0.37
CA ASP A 160 -5.56 4.23 -0.73
C ASP A 160 -6.24 4.41 -2.09
N VAL A 161 -7.15 5.39 -2.21
CA VAL A 161 -7.94 5.69 -3.40
C VAL A 161 -8.45 4.43 -4.14
N ALA A 162 -9.10 3.53 -3.42
CA ALA A 162 -9.54 2.24 -3.96
C ALA A 162 -10.45 2.35 -5.18
N ASP A 163 -11.15 3.46 -5.34
CA ASP A 163 -11.97 3.76 -6.51
C ASP A 163 -11.15 4.07 -7.79
N GLU A 164 -9.87 4.33 -7.66
CA GLU A 164 -8.93 4.45 -8.79
C GLU A 164 -8.19 3.14 -9.11
N LEU A 165 -8.31 2.10 -8.27
CA LEU A 165 -7.77 0.79 -8.56
C LEU A 165 -8.72 -0.03 -9.44
N PRO A 166 -8.24 -0.78 -10.44
CA PRO A 166 -9.09 -1.70 -11.22
C PRO A 166 -9.72 -2.78 -10.33
N ASP A 167 -10.99 -3.16 -10.60
CA ASP A 167 -11.66 -4.24 -9.87
C ASP A 167 -10.84 -5.52 -9.88
N GLU A 168 -10.24 -5.87 -11.02
CA GLU A 168 -9.44 -7.08 -11.16
C GLU A 168 -8.20 -7.06 -10.25
N PHE A 169 -7.57 -5.90 -10.09
CA PHE A 169 -6.46 -5.74 -9.13
C PHE A 169 -6.95 -6.04 -7.70
N ILE A 170 -8.09 -5.47 -7.30
CA ILE A 170 -8.65 -5.67 -5.95
C ILE A 170 -9.04 -7.13 -5.73
N LYS A 171 -9.60 -7.81 -6.74
CA LYS A 171 -9.94 -9.24 -6.67
C LYS A 171 -8.71 -10.12 -6.50
N ILE A 172 -7.65 -9.85 -7.27
CA ILE A 172 -6.37 -10.56 -7.13
C ILE A 172 -5.79 -10.29 -5.73
N LEU A 173 -5.76 -9.04 -5.29
CA LEU A 173 -5.30 -8.66 -3.96
C LEU A 173 -6.06 -9.43 -2.88
N ARG A 174 -7.39 -9.45 -2.93
CA ARG A 174 -8.21 -10.21 -1.98
C ARG A 174 -7.85 -11.68 -1.95
N LYS A 175 -7.76 -12.32 -3.12
CA LYS A 175 -7.38 -13.73 -3.23
C LYS A 175 -6.05 -14.01 -2.54
N GLU A 176 -5.04 -13.20 -2.83
CA GLU A 176 -3.70 -13.37 -2.28
C GLU A 176 -3.63 -13.06 -0.78
N VAL A 177 -4.30 -12.01 -0.30
CA VAL A 177 -4.41 -11.69 1.13
C VAL A 177 -5.07 -12.83 1.90
N LYS A 178 -6.24 -13.29 1.42
CA LYS A 178 -7.00 -14.36 2.11
C LYS A 178 -6.30 -15.72 2.05
N SER A 179 -5.43 -15.94 1.05
CA SER A 179 -4.61 -17.15 0.99
C SER A 179 -3.55 -17.24 2.10
N VAL A 180 -3.03 -16.09 2.55
CA VAL A 180 -2.03 -16.00 3.63
C VAL A 180 -2.71 -15.92 4.99
N LYS A 181 -3.76 -15.09 5.10
CA LYS A 181 -4.44 -14.81 6.36
C LYS A 181 -5.95 -14.65 6.09
N PRO A 182 -6.74 -15.73 6.21
CA PRO A 182 -8.17 -15.72 5.86
C PRO A 182 -9.00 -14.66 6.60
N ASP A 183 -8.62 -14.31 7.81
CA ASP A 183 -9.28 -13.31 8.66
C ASP A 183 -8.73 -11.88 8.48
N ALA A 184 -7.73 -11.67 7.62
CA ALA A 184 -7.23 -10.34 7.33
C ALA A 184 -8.31 -9.48 6.66
N VAL A 185 -8.41 -8.22 7.08
CA VAL A 185 -9.43 -7.29 6.60
C VAL A 185 -8.89 -6.44 5.46
N ILE A 186 -9.73 -6.20 4.44
CA ILE A 186 -9.43 -5.32 3.31
C ILE A 186 -10.45 -4.19 3.31
N ILE A 187 -9.98 -2.98 3.58
CA ILE A 187 -10.80 -1.76 3.61
C ILE A 187 -10.40 -0.87 2.45
N GLY A 188 -11.34 -0.39 1.66
CA GLY A 188 -11.07 0.57 0.58
C GLY A 188 -11.44 1.99 0.97
N GLU A 189 -10.59 2.95 0.67
CA GLU A 189 -10.98 4.35 0.62
C GLU A 189 -11.74 4.60 -0.67
N VAL A 190 -13.02 4.92 -0.55
CA VAL A 190 -13.88 5.24 -1.70
C VAL A 190 -14.44 6.63 -1.49
N TRP A 191 -14.12 7.52 -2.40
CA TRP A 191 -14.69 8.86 -2.38
C TRP A 191 -16.13 8.81 -2.88
N GLU A 192 -17.04 9.46 -2.19
CA GLU A 192 -18.47 9.44 -2.43
C GLU A 192 -19.17 8.15 -1.93
N ASP A 193 -20.40 7.92 -2.39
CA ASP A 193 -21.20 6.76 -2.01
C ASP A 193 -20.71 5.48 -2.73
N ALA A 194 -20.08 4.61 -1.99
CA ALA A 194 -19.52 3.35 -2.51
C ALA A 194 -20.60 2.39 -3.04
N SER A 195 -21.86 2.52 -2.62
CA SER A 195 -22.94 1.64 -3.06
C SER A 195 -23.42 1.96 -4.50
N ASN A 196 -23.12 3.16 -4.99
CA ASN A 196 -23.56 3.65 -6.30
C ASN A 196 -22.40 4.22 -7.14
N LYS A 197 -21.15 3.98 -6.74
CA LYS A 197 -19.98 4.50 -7.43
C LYS A 197 -19.90 3.98 -8.87
N VAL A 198 -19.72 4.90 -9.81
CA VAL A 198 -19.39 4.58 -11.21
C VAL A 198 -17.98 5.03 -11.47
N ALA A 199 -17.09 4.09 -11.80
CA ALA A 199 -15.72 4.35 -12.21
C ALA A 199 -15.38 3.40 -13.37
N TYR A 200 -14.45 3.80 -14.26
CA TYR A 200 -14.07 3.04 -15.44
C TYR A 200 -15.28 2.64 -16.32
N SER A 201 -16.27 3.55 -16.43
CA SER A 201 -17.51 3.39 -17.21
C SER A 201 -18.41 2.24 -16.77
N LYS A 202 -18.29 1.77 -15.52
CA LYS A 202 -19.17 0.75 -14.93
C LYS A 202 -19.48 1.07 -13.48
N GLN A 203 -20.61 0.55 -13.00
CA GLN A 203 -20.91 0.56 -11.57
C GLN A 203 -19.97 -0.38 -10.84
N ARG A 204 -19.39 0.11 -9.74
CA ARG A 204 -18.47 -0.66 -8.92
C ARG A 204 -19.23 -1.48 -7.89
N GLU A 205 -18.75 -2.69 -7.62
CA GLU A 205 -19.43 -3.67 -6.78
C GLU A 205 -18.54 -4.11 -5.60
N TYR A 206 -17.96 -3.15 -4.91
CA TYR A 206 -16.90 -3.35 -3.89
C TYR A 206 -17.22 -4.36 -2.79
N LEU A 207 -18.50 -4.55 -2.39
CA LEU A 207 -18.88 -5.27 -1.19
C LEU A 207 -19.68 -6.56 -1.47
N LEU A 208 -19.60 -7.09 -2.70
CA LEU A 208 -20.31 -8.33 -3.08
C LEU A 208 -19.57 -9.61 -2.70
N GLY A 209 -18.42 -9.51 -2.03
CA GLY A 209 -17.72 -10.67 -1.43
C GLY A 209 -16.42 -11.07 -2.13
N ASP A 210 -16.10 -10.49 -3.29
CA ASP A 210 -14.91 -10.81 -4.09
C ASP A 210 -13.88 -9.66 -4.16
N GLU A 211 -14.17 -8.50 -3.54
CA GLU A 211 -13.27 -7.35 -3.49
C GLU A 211 -12.98 -6.94 -2.05
N LEU A 212 -13.68 -5.94 -1.51
CA LEU A 212 -13.42 -5.37 -0.19
C LEU A 212 -14.28 -6.04 0.90
N ASP A 213 -13.79 -6.01 2.14
CA ASP A 213 -14.58 -6.37 3.30
C ASP A 213 -15.37 -5.17 3.84
N SER A 214 -14.84 -3.95 3.62
CA SER A 214 -15.47 -2.69 4.02
C SER A 214 -14.94 -1.53 3.20
N VAL A 215 -15.62 -0.39 3.30
CA VAL A 215 -15.19 0.90 2.72
C VAL A 215 -15.18 1.98 3.81
N MET A 216 -14.40 3.03 3.57
CA MET A 216 -14.34 4.21 4.42
C MET A 216 -14.32 5.48 3.59
#